data_d3a2c719af01119647b37da884cb7711
#
_entry.id   d3a2c719af01119647b37da884cb7711
#
_cell.length_a   1.000
_cell.length_b   1.000
_cell.length_c   1.000
_cell.angle_alpha   90.00
_cell.angle_beta   90.00
_cell.angle_gamma   90.00
#
_symmetry.space_group_name_H-M   'P 1'
#
loop_
_entity.id
_entity.type
_entity.pdbx_description
1 polymer ?
#
loop_
_entity_poly.entity_id
_entity_poly.type
_entity_poly.pdbx_seq_one_letter_code
_entity_poly.pdbx_strand_id
1 'polypeptide(L)'
;MQPLTGLDGAFLAFESPTMHLHIAGVLVFDASSVDGGVGFRQIRDHVAARVPRVPPFRSRMVEVPFGLQHPSMVDDPDFDVDFHVRRASLPRPGGPAELAALVGSIVERPLDRTRPLWEFHVVEGLEHGHVALVSKVHHSIIDGVSGAEVMAAFFDLEPAPAPAGGSDGPAWSPDPVPGDVDRLRSALGSLPGQTDRVARTLGTTVRTVRSLSSRNRDVQGTLPPSPFQAPRTSINRAISAHRRVHLAEAPLADVRRVTDVLGGTVNDVVLAMVAGSLRAFFAARHEPLERSLVALVPVSVRREEERGTLGNRVSAMLVSLATGVEDPAARLRLISAGVRSAKEQHATVASDLYARWAQALAPAVATRVSRLLTNLRVFDHVPPLCNVVVSNIPGPDVPLYLAGARMVAMYPVGPVAEGVGVNVTVFSYLGTLYLGLQGCWDLVPDLEVIGHGMVDALNDLVKEADRRDRPVPWWHATVAP
;
A
#
# COMPACT_ATOMS: atom_id res chain seq x y z
N MET A 1 -13.71 -4.39 24.38
CA MET A 1 -14.15 -3.66 23.15
C MET A 1 -13.20 -2.50 22.92
N GLN A 2 -12.49 -2.48 21.79
CA GLN A 2 -11.59 -1.38 21.42
C GLN A 2 -12.22 -0.58 20.27
N PRO A 3 -12.50 0.72 20.46
CA PRO A 3 -12.92 1.59 19.36
C PRO A 3 -11.77 1.68 18.36
N LEU A 4 -12.10 1.63 17.07
CA LEU A 4 -11.12 1.89 16.01
C LEU A 4 -10.55 3.30 16.14
N THR A 5 -9.27 3.45 15.87
CA THR A 5 -8.66 4.78 15.81
C THR A 5 -9.33 5.60 14.69
N GLY A 6 -9.19 6.93 14.74
CA GLY A 6 -9.83 7.78 13.74
C GLY A 6 -9.39 7.46 12.31
N LEU A 7 -8.13 7.06 12.11
CA LEU A 7 -7.60 6.66 10.78
C LEU A 7 -8.18 5.33 10.32
N ASP A 8 -8.23 4.32 11.19
CA ASP A 8 -8.78 3.01 10.85
C ASP A 8 -10.28 3.11 10.53
N GLY A 9 -11.00 3.91 11.33
CA GLY A 9 -12.40 4.23 11.06
C GLY A 9 -12.61 5.01 9.76
N ALA A 10 -11.68 5.87 9.39
CA ALA A 10 -11.73 6.61 8.12
C ALA A 10 -11.57 5.70 6.91
N PHE A 11 -10.64 4.73 6.94
CA PHE A 11 -10.52 3.75 5.85
C PHE A 11 -11.84 3.04 5.58
N LEU A 12 -12.55 2.64 6.64
CA LEU A 12 -13.86 2.01 6.51
C LEU A 12 -14.97 2.95 6.03
N ALA A 13 -14.92 4.21 6.43
CA ALA A 13 -15.90 5.21 6.05
C ALA A 13 -15.74 5.68 4.59
N PHE A 14 -14.52 5.67 4.07
CA PHE A 14 -14.23 6.02 2.67
C PHE A 14 -14.42 4.86 1.70
N GLU A 15 -14.60 3.64 2.18
CA GLU A 15 -14.87 2.49 1.34
C GLU A 15 -16.18 2.69 0.55
N SER A 16 -16.13 2.41 -0.75
CA SER A 16 -17.25 2.50 -1.67
C SER A 16 -17.35 1.23 -2.52
N PRO A 17 -18.42 1.01 -3.27
CA PRO A 17 -18.51 -0.12 -4.19
C PRO A 17 -17.42 -0.19 -5.25
N THR A 18 -16.75 0.94 -5.52
CA THR A 18 -15.66 1.05 -6.49
C THR A 18 -14.29 1.13 -5.84
N MET A 19 -14.20 1.44 -4.55
CA MET A 19 -12.95 1.64 -3.81
C MET A 19 -12.93 0.78 -2.56
N HIS A 20 -12.23 -0.34 -2.64
CA HIS A 20 -12.00 -1.25 -1.52
C HIS A 20 -10.62 -0.95 -0.92
N LEU A 21 -10.59 -0.54 0.32
CA LEU A 21 -9.36 -0.13 1.01
C LEU A 21 -8.69 -1.33 1.70
N HIS A 22 -8.54 -2.43 0.98
CA HIS A 22 -7.74 -3.58 1.40
C HIS A 22 -6.41 -3.61 0.64
N ILE A 23 -5.40 -4.15 1.28
CA ILE A 23 -4.11 -4.48 0.69
C ILE A 23 -4.06 -5.97 0.42
N ALA A 24 -3.24 -6.37 -0.53
CA ALA A 24 -2.94 -7.76 -0.77
C ALA A 24 -1.43 -8.01 -0.84
N GLY A 25 -1.04 -9.22 -0.55
CA GLY A 25 0.31 -9.74 -0.77
C GLY A 25 0.22 -11.05 -1.53
N VAL A 26 1.03 -11.18 -2.56
CA VAL A 26 1.16 -12.43 -3.33
C VAL A 26 2.50 -13.05 -2.96
N LEU A 27 2.44 -14.11 -2.15
CA LEU A 27 3.61 -14.78 -1.63
C LEU A 27 3.75 -16.14 -2.32
N VAL A 28 4.86 -16.37 -2.98
CA VAL A 28 5.13 -17.61 -3.72
C VAL A 28 6.10 -18.46 -2.95
N PHE A 29 5.78 -19.74 -2.83
CA PHE A 29 6.57 -20.72 -2.06
C PHE A 29 6.99 -21.88 -2.96
N ASP A 30 8.20 -22.36 -2.75
CA ASP A 30 8.71 -23.58 -3.36
C ASP A 30 8.19 -24.79 -2.58
N ALA A 31 7.12 -25.40 -3.08
CA ALA A 31 6.52 -26.59 -2.45
C ALA A 31 7.43 -27.82 -2.55
N SER A 32 8.40 -27.86 -3.48
CA SER A 32 9.34 -28.96 -3.65
C SER A 32 10.41 -29.00 -2.56
N SER A 33 10.55 -27.90 -1.81
CA SER A 33 11.48 -27.82 -0.66
C SER A 33 11.03 -28.64 0.55
N VAL A 34 9.83 -29.24 0.51
CA VAL A 34 9.26 -30.08 1.56
C VAL A 34 8.98 -31.49 1.03
N ASP A 35 9.43 -32.51 1.74
CA ASP A 35 9.13 -33.91 1.40
C ASP A 35 7.62 -34.14 1.32
N GLY A 36 7.15 -34.63 0.16
CA GLY A 36 5.72 -34.80 -0.12
C GLY A 36 4.97 -33.55 -0.56
N GLY A 37 5.66 -32.40 -0.64
CA GLY A 37 5.10 -31.13 -1.07
C GLY A 37 4.22 -30.45 -0.03
N VAL A 38 3.89 -29.18 -0.29
CA VAL A 38 2.98 -28.37 0.52
C VAL A 38 1.81 -27.93 -0.33
N GLY A 39 0.58 -28.13 0.16
CA GLY A 39 -0.63 -27.72 -0.50
C GLY A 39 -1.63 -27.09 0.45
N PHE A 40 -2.88 -26.95 -0.01
CA PHE A 40 -3.93 -26.25 0.72
C PHE A 40 -4.07 -26.68 2.19
N ARG A 41 -4.11 -28.00 2.47
CA ARG A 41 -4.34 -28.49 3.84
C ARG A 41 -3.26 -28.07 4.80
N GLN A 42 -1.99 -28.28 4.43
CA GLN A 42 -0.85 -27.94 5.28
C GLN A 42 -0.79 -26.43 5.55
N ILE A 43 -1.01 -25.60 4.52
CA ILE A 43 -1.02 -24.12 4.67
C ILE A 43 -2.20 -23.68 5.54
N ARG A 44 -3.40 -24.23 5.30
CA ARG A 44 -4.60 -23.93 6.10
C ARG A 44 -4.38 -24.25 7.58
N ASP A 45 -3.84 -25.44 7.89
CA ASP A 45 -3.61 -25.88 9.27
C ASP A 45 -2.51 -25.03 9.94
N HIS A 46 -1.49 -24.66 9.20
CA HIS A 46 -0.46 -23.74 9.65
C HIS A 46 -1.03 -22.36 10.01
N VAL A 47 -1.88 -21.79 9.13
CA VAL A 47 -2.57 -20.51 9.38
C VAL A 47 -3.47 -20.63 10.61
N ALA A 48 -4.28 -21.69 10.70
CA ALA A 48 -5.17 -21.94 11.84
C ALA A 48 -4.43 -21.96 13.19
N ALA A 49 -3.27 -22.58 13.23
CA ALA A 49 -2.43 -22.64 14.44
C ALA A 49 -1.83 -21.29 14.83
N ARG A 50 -1.73 -20.33 13.89
CA ARG A 50 -1.06 -19.04 14.11
C ARG A 50 -1.99 -17.84 14.23
N VAL A 51 -3.22 -17.92 13.73
CA VAL A 51 -4.24 -16.88 13.90
C VAL A 51 -4.38 -16.42 15.36
N PRO A 52 -4.32 -17.29 16.39
CA PRO A 52 -4.35 -16.86 17.79
C PRO A 52 -3.25 -15.86 18.21
N ARG A 53 -2.14 -15.81 17.49
CA ARG A 53 -1.03 -14.87 17.75
C ARG A 53 -1.31 -13.45 17.24
N VAL A 54 -2.36 -13.27 16.41
CA VAL A 54 -2.74 -12.00 15.82
C VAL A 54 -4.20 -11.70 16.18
N PRO A 55 -4.49 -11.15 17.36
CA PRO A 55 -5.85 -10.94 17.85
C PRO A 55 -6.80 -10.25 16.85
N PRO A 56 -6.38 -9.23 16.07
CA PRO A 56 -7.26 -8.60 15.07
C PRO A 56 -7.79 -9.58 14.01
N PHE A 57 -7.10 -10.71 13.77
CA PHE A 57 -7.56 -11.73 12.81
C PHE A 57 -8.72 -12.60 13.34
N ARG A 58 -9.06 -12.50 14.63
CA ARG A 58 -10.24 -13.12 15.23
C ARG A 58 -11.30 -12.11 15.64
N SER A 59 -11.05 -10.83 15.38
CA SER A 59 -11.96 -9.77 15.78
C SER A 59 -12.74 -9.26 14.57
N ARG A 60 -14.06 -9.10 14.74
CA ARG A 60 -14.94 -8.50 13.75
C ARG A 60 -15.34 -7.08 14.13
N MET A 61 -15.76 -6.34 13.13
CA MET A 61 -16.32 -5.02 13.35
C MET A 61 -17.75 -5.08 13.87
N VAL A 62 -18.05 -4.21 14.83
CA VAL A 62 -19.41 -3.94 15.26
C VAL A 62 -19.71 -2.47 15.05
N GLU A 63 -20.62 -2.20 14.11
CA GLU A 63 -21.05 -0.84 13.78
C GLU A 63 -21.95 -0.29 14.88
N VAL A 64 -21.85 1.01 15.13
CA VAL A 64 -22.78 1.72 16.02
C VAL A 64 -24.02 2.09 15.21
N PRO A 65 -25.24 1.89 15.75
CA PRO A 65 -26.47 2.27 15.05
C PRO A 65 -26.43 3.72 14.56
N PHE A 66 -26.93 3.93 13.35
CA PHE A 66 -26.93 5.22 12.64
C PHE A 66 -25.52 5.78 12.29
N GLY A 67 -24.43 5.03 12.53
CA GLY A 67 -23.06 5.47 12.23
C GLY A 67 -22.65 6.71 13.04
N LEU A 68 -23.14 6.84 14.26
CA LEU A 68 -22.88 7.99 15.14
C LEU A 68 -21.45 8.01 15.68
N GLN A 69 -20.79 6.84 15.74
CA GLN A 69 -19.40 6.68 16.16
C GLN A 69 -18.66 5.73 15.22
N HIS A 70 -17.33 5.75 15.30
CA HIS A 70 -16.50 4.73 14.65
C HIS A 70 -16.85 3.34 15.17
N PRO A 71 -16.79 2.31 14.30
CA PRO A 71 -17.01 0.93 14.72
C PRO A 71 -16.01 0.51 15.80
N SER A 72 -16.36 -0.50 16.55
CA SER A 72 -15.45 -1.12 17.51
C SER A 72 -15.09 -2.53 17.07
N MET A 73 -13.86 -2.95 17.39
CA MET A 73 -13.43 -4.33 17.23
C MET A 73 -13.88 -5.15 18.45
N VAL A 74 -14.49 -6.29 18.19
CA VAL A 74 -14.88 -7.28 19.20
C VAL A 74 -14.44 -8.66 18.70
N ASP A 75 -14.15 -9.56 19.62
CA ASP A 75 -13.87 -10.95 19.25
C ASP A 75 -15.08 -11.55 18.53
N ASP A 76 -14.82 -12.27 17.44
CA ASP A 76 -15.89 -12.95 16.70
C ASP A 76 -16.17 -14.31 17.33
N PRO A 77 -17.33 -14.49 18.02
CA PRO A 77 -17.65 -15.76 18.65
C PRO A 77 -17.86 -16.91 17.63
N ASP A 78 -18.15 -16.54 16.38
CA ASP A 78 -18.40 -17.47 15.28
C ASP A 78 -17.21 -17.55 14.31
N PHE A 79 -16.00 -17.26 14.82
CA PHE A 79 -14.78 -17.29 13.99
C PHE A 79 -14.57 -18.69 13.40
N ASP A 80 -14.47 -18.75 12.09
CA ASP A 80 -14.24 -19.96 11.31
C ASP A 80 -13.09 -19.76 10.34
N VAL A 81 -11.98 -20.46 10.54
CA VAL A 81 -10.79 -20.37 9.68
C VAL A 81 -11.09 -20.82 8.25
N ASP A 82 -12.02 -21.75 8.04
CA ASP A 82 -12.36 -22.27 6.72
C ASP A 82 -13.15 -21.25 5.88
N PHE A 83 -13.78 -20.28 6.53
CA PHE A 83 -14.33 -19.11 5.83
C PHE A 83 -13.21 -18.22 5.28
N HIS A 84 -12.12 -18.06 6.02
CA HIS A 84 -11.04 -17.11 5.72
C HIS A 84 -9.94 -17.69 4.85
N VAL A 85 -9.65 -18.99 4.94
CA VAL A 85 -8.62 -19.66 4.14
C VAL A 85 -9.27 -20.44 3.00
N ARG A 86 -9.11 -19.93 1.80
CA ARG A 86 -9.80 -20.45 0.60
C ARG A 86 -8.82 -21.13 -0.35
N ARG A 87 -9.29 -22.11 -1.09
CA ARG A 87 -8.52 -22.80 -2.12
C ARG A 87 -8.81 -22.19 -3.49
N ALA A 88 -7.76 -21.95 -4.27
CA ALA A 88 -7.84 -21.56 -5.66
C ALA A 88 -6.83 -22.36 -6.50
N SER A 89 -7.00 -22.36 -7.81
CA SER A 89 -6.05 -23.00 -8.73
C SER A 89 -5.90 -22.16 -9.99
N LEU A 90 -4.71 -22.20 -10.59
CA LEU A 90 -4.45 -21.54 -11.86
C LEU A 90 -4.75 -22.48 -13.03
N PRO A 91 -5.26 -21.95 -14.16
CA PRO A 91 -5.24 -22.66 -15.42
C PRO A 91 -3.78 -22.81 -15.91
N ARG A 92 -3.51 -23.85 -16.71
CA ARG A 92 -2.19 -23.99 -17.34
C ARG A 92 -1.93 -22.83 -18.32
N PRO A 93 -0.68 -22.33 -18.41
CA PRO A 93 0.57 -22.87 -17.82
C PRO A 93 0.74 -22.58 -16.31
N GLY A 94 0.00 -21.66 -15.70
CA GLY A 94 0.13 -21.30 -14.28
C GLY A 94 1.28 -20.30 -14.02
N GLY A 95 1.55 -19.46 -14.99
CA GLY A 95 2.60 -18.45 -14.96
C GLY A 95 2.19 -17.14 -14.25
N PRO A 96 3.07 -16.13 -14.28
CA PRO A 96 2.82 -14.84 -13.63
C PRO A 96 1.57 -14.11 -14.15
N ALA A 97 1.22 -14.29 -15.44
CA ALA A 97 0.05 -13.64 -16.03
C ALA A 97 -1.27 -14.21 -15.46
N GLU A 98 -1.37 -15.55 -15.38
CA GLU A 98 -2.54 -16.22 -14.79
C GLU A 98 -2.66 -15.92 -13.30
N LEU A 99 -1.52 -15.86 -12.58
CA LEU A 99 -1.51 -15.48 -11.17
C LEU A 99 -1.98 -14.04 -11.00
N ALA A 100 -1.48 -13.10 -11.77
CA ALA A 100 -1.89 -11.69 -11.72
C ALA A 100 -3.37 -11.51 -12.04
N ALA A 101 -3.91 -12.25 -13.02
CA ALA A 101 -5.32 -12.22 -13.37
C ALA A 101 -6.21 -12.74 -12.22
N LEU A 102 -5.82 -13.85 -11.56
CA LEU A 102 -6.50 -14.35 -10.38
C LEU A 102 -6.47 -13.34 -9.23
N VAL A 103 -5.30 -12.76 -8.95
CA VAL A 103 -5.14 -11.72 -7.91
C VAL A 103 -6.06 -10.53 -8.21
N GLY A 104 -6.12 -10.08 -9.46
CA GLY A 104 -7.07 -9.04 -9.90
C GLY A 104 -8.51 -9.37 -9.50
N SER A 105 -8.97 -10.60 -9.78
CA SER A 105 -10.31 -11.06 -9.44
C SER A 105 -10.58 -11.19 -7.93
N ILE A 106 -9.53 -11.41 -7.13
CA ILE A 106 -9.63 -11.46 -5.66
C ILE A 106 -9.74 -10.04 -5.09
N VAL A 107 -8.90 -9.11 -5.55
CA VAL A 107 -8.83 -7.75 -4.99
C VAL A 107 -9.95 -6.83 -5.48
N GLU A 108 -10.67 -7.18 -6.55
CA GLU A 108 -11.85 -6.42 -7.00
C GLU A 108 -13.10 -6.65 -6.14
N ARG A 109 -13.11 -7.68 -5.29
CA ARG A 109 -14.26 -8.01 -4.43
C ARG A 109 -14.09 -7.42 -3.04
N PRO A 110 -15.15 -6.86 -2.43
CA PRO A 110 -15.09 -6.40 -1.06
C PRO A 110 -14.90 -7.55 -0.08
N LEU A 111 -14.38 -7.25 1.11
CA LEU A 111 -14.40 -8.16 2.25
C LEU A 111 -15.76 -8.14 2.94
N ASP A 112 -16.16 -9.28 3.52
CA ASP A 112 -17.39 -9.37 4.31
C ASP A 112 -17.23 -8.64 5.65
N ARG A 113 -17.96 -7.54 5.82
CA ARG A 113 -17.91 -6.72 7.03
C ARG A 113 -18.53 -7.36 8.27
N THR A 114 -19.24 -8.47 8.11
CA THR A 114 -19.81 -9.22 9.24
C THR A 114 -18.82 -10.18 9.89
N ARG A 115 -17.64 -10.35 9.26
CA ARG A 115 -16.55 -11.24 9.67
C ARG A 115 -15.27 -10.45 9.90
N PRO A 116 -14.21 -11.06 10.46
CA PRO A 116 -12.87 -10.47 10.46
C PRO A 116 -12.43 -10.10 9.05
N LEU A 117 -11.87 -8.90 8.87
CA LEU A 117 -11.66 -8.29 7.56
C LEU A 117 -10.40 -8.79 6.86
N TRP A 118 -10.30 -10.09 6.63
CA TRP A 118 -9.20 -10.71 5.89
C TRP A 118 -9.64 -11.98 5.19
N GLU A 119 -8.93 -12.33 4.12
CA GLU A 119 -9.03 -13.59 3.39
C GLU A 119 -7.65 -14.02 2.91
N PHE A 120 -7.33 -15.29 3.02
CA PHE A 120 -6.14 -15.92 2.44
C PHE A 120 -6.57 -16.91 1.38
N HIS A 121 -6.00 -16.81 0.18
CA HIS A 121 -6.26 -17.75 -0.90
C HIS A 121 -4.99 -18.56 -1.16
N VAL A 122 -5.05 -19.86 -0.92
CA VAL A 122 -3.99 -20.81 -1.28
C VAL A 122 -4.19 -21.19 -2.73
N VAL A 123 -3.26 -20.79 -3.57
CA VAL A 123 -3.32 -20.98 -5.02
C VAL A 123 -2.38 -22.09 -5.43
N GLU A 124 -2.94 -23.12 -6.03
CA GLU A 124 -2.21 -24.28 -6.56
C GLU A 124 -2.16 -24.23 -8.10
N GLY A 125 -1.29 -25.01 -8.69
CA GLY A 125 -1.16 -25.09 -10.15
C GLY A 125 -0.22 -24.06 -10.76
N LEU A 126 0.66 -23.45 -9.95
CA LEU A 126 1.74 -22.58 -10.45
C LEU A 126 2.79 -23.42 -11.20
N GLU A 127 3.48 -22.76 -12.12
CA GLU A 127 4.69 -23.33 -12.76
C GLU A 127 5.73 -23.75 -11.73
N HIS A 128 6.61 -24.66 -12.11
CA HIS A 128 7.69 -25.21 -11.28
C HIS A 128 7.21 -25.91 -9.98
N GLY A 129 5.93 -26.26 -9.87
CA GLY A 129 5.38 -26.86 -8.67
C GLY A 129 5.27 -25.93 -7.48
N HIS A 130 5.33 -24.62 -7.71
CA HIS A 130 5.15 -23.63 -6.67
C HIS A 130 3.69 -23.57 -6.18
N VAL A 131 3.50 -23.05 -4.99
CA VAL A 131 2.21 -22.69 -4.41
C VAL A 131 2.24 -21.22 -4.01
N ALA A 132 1.13 -20.51 -4.20
CA ALA A 132 1.07 -19.13 -3.73
C ALA A 132 0.05 -18.96 -2.61
N LEU A 133 0.34 -18.04 -1.70
CA LEU A 133 -0.61 -17.51 -0.73
C LEU A 133 -0.94 -16.07 -1.12
N VAL A 134 -2.18 -15.82 -1.56
CA VAL A 134 -2.67 -14.46 -1.78
C VAL A 134 -3.35 -14.01 -0.49
N SER A 135 -2.69 -13.13 0.23
CA SER A 135 -3.25 -12.49 1.42
C SER A 135 -4.02 -11.25 1.02
N LYS A 136 -5.23 -11.09 1.54
CA LYS A 136 -6.07 -9.90 1.34
C LYS A 136 -6.57 -9.45 2.70
N VAL A 137 -6.21 -8.25 3.11
CA VAL A 137 -6.48 -7.75 4.46
C VAL A 137 -6.90 -6.30 4.38
N HIS A 138 -7.96 -5.92 5.12
CA HIS A 138 -8.40 -4.53 5.14
C HIS A 138 -7.38 -3.64 5.87
N HIS A 139 -7.16 -2.44 5.36
CA HIS A 139 -6.17 -1.50 5.89
C HIS A 139 -6.43 -1.13 7.35
N SER A 140 -7.70 -1.16 7.79
CA SER A 140 -8.08 -0.84 9.16
C SER A 140 -7.63 -1.83 10.22
N ILE A 141 -7.21 -3.06 9.85
CA ILE A 141 -6.76 -4.07 10.83
C ILE A 141 -5.26 -4.33 10.79
N ILE A 142 -4.56 -3.97 9.71
CA ILE A 142 -3.10 -4.14 9.60
C ILE A 142 -2.33 -3.01 10.27
N ASP A 143 -2.86 -1.80 10.30
CA ASP A 143 -2.13 -0.68 10.90
C ASP A 143 -2.07 -0.74 12.43
N GLY A 144 -2.94 -1.54 13.07
CA GLY A 144 -2.81 -1.88 14.48
C GLY A 144 -1.70 -2.89 14.77
N VAL A 145 -1.31 -3.68 13.76
CA VAL A 145 -0.20 -4.64 13.79
C VAL A 145 0.68 -4.31 12.62
N SER A 146 1.96 -4.05 12.81
CA SER A 146 2.84 -3.75 11.69
C SER A 146 2.88 -4.94 10.72
N GLY A 147 3.01 -4.68 9.41
CA GLY A 147 3.15 -5.76 8.44
C GLY A 147 4.27 -6.75 8.81
N ALA A 148 5.33 -6.27 9.47
CA ALA A 148 6.41 -7.11 9.98
C ALA A 148 5.95 -8.04 11.12
N GLU A 149 5.07 -7.60 12.02
CA GLU A 149 4.52 -8.43 13.09
C GLU A 149 3.58 -9.52 12.54
N VAL A 150 2.78 -9.18 11.52
CA VAL A 150 1.96 -10.17 10.81
C VAL A 150 2.85 -11.19 10.12
N MET A 151 3.92 -10.75 9.45
CA MET A 151 4.88 -11.66 8.85
C MET A 151 5.54 -12.56 9.89
N ALA A 152 6.01 -12.00 11.02
CA ALA A 152 6.63 -12.77 12.11
C ALA A 152 5.64 -13.76 12.77
N ALA A 153 4.34 -13.47 12.76
CA ALA A 153 3.33 -14.38 13.30
C ALA A 153 3.07 -15.59 12.39
N PHE A 154 3.05 -15.38 11.05
CA PHE A 154 2.68 -16.43 10.10
C PHE A 154 3.86 -17.16 9.47
N PHE A 155 5.05 -16.54 9.39
CA PHE A 155 6.21 -17.15 8.74
C PHE A 155 7.29 -17.55 9.73
N ASP A 156 8.00 -18.63 9.40
CA ASP A 156 9.11 -19.16 10.15
C ASP A 156 10.45 -18.72 9.53
N LEU A 157 11.50 -18.69 10.34
CA LEU A 157 12.87 -18.44 9.88
C LEU A 157 13.60 -19.73 9.48
N GLU A 158 13.03 -20.88 9.80
CA GLU A 158 13.58 -22.20 9.54
C GLU A 158 12.53 -23.11 8.89
N PRO A 159 12.95 -24.09 8.05
CA PRO A 159 12.03 -25.03 7.38
C PRO A 159 11.23 -25.90 8.36
N ALA A 160 11.85 -26.29 9.46
CA ALA A 160 11.26 -27.13 10.50
C ALA A 160 11.37 -26.41 11.85
N PRO A 161 10.52 -25.41 12.09
CA PRO A 161 10.51 -24.73 13.37
C PRO A 161 10.12 -25.72 14.45
N ALA A 162 10.69 -25.54 15.68
CA ALA A 162 10.25 -26.30 16.83
C ALA A 162 8.72 -26.20 16.95
N PRO A 163 8.03 -27.30 17.28
CA PRO A 163 6.58 -27.26 17.46
C PRO A 163 6.26 -26.07 18.37
N ALA A 164 5.40 -25.17 17.90
CA ALA A 164 4.94 -24.07 18.73
C ALA A 164 4.39 -24.73 20.00
N GLY A 165 5.07 -24.55 21.13
CA GLY A 165 4.63 -25.10 22.41
C GLY A 165 3.14 -24.87 22.51
N GLY A 166 2.39 -25.91 22.81
CA GLY A 166 0.94 -25.85 22.86
C GLY A 166 0.54 -24.61 23.63
N SER A 167 -0.51 -23.94 23.19
CA SER A 167 -1.03 -22.78 23.90
C SER A 167 -1.51 -23.24 25.28
N ASP A 168 -0.59 -23.26 26.28
CA ASP A 168 -0.93 -23.48 27.69
C ASP A 168 -1.73 -22.29 28.26
N GLY A 169 -2.20 -21.40 27.39
CA GLY A 169 -3.11 -20.33 27.77
C GLY A 169 -4.55 -20.85 27.96
N PRO A 170 -5.36 -20.15 28.77
CA PRO A 170 -6.78 -20.47 28.92
C PRO A 170 -7.44 -20.54 27.52
N ALA A 171 -8.37 -21.48 27.38
CA ALA A 171 -9.14 -21.62 26.15
C ALA A 171 -9.72 -20.24 25.76
N TRP A 172 -9.52 -19.86 24.50
CA TRP A 172 -10.05 -18.59 23.99
C TRP A 172 -11.57 -18.53 24.23
N SER A 173 -12.00 -17.52 24.96
CA SER A 173 -13.40 -17.25 25.24
C SER A 173 -13.70 -15.82 24.79
N PRO A 174 -14.47 -15.66 23.70
CA PRO A 174 -14.78 -14.32 23.19
C PRO A 174 -15.65 -13.54 24.18
N ASP A 175 -15.37 -12.25 24.33
CA ASP A 175 -16.21 -11.35 25.08
C ASP A 175 -17.62 -11.26 24.44
N PRO A 176 -18.69 -11.13 25.24
CA PRO A 176 -20.03 -10.98 24.70
C PRO A 176 -20.12 -9.69 23.85
N VAL A 177 -20.73 -9.81 22.66
CA VAL A 177 -20.94 -8.66 21.78
C VAL A 177 -21.96 -7.71 22.40
N PRO A 178 -21.63 -6.42 22.62
CA PRO A 178 -22.56 -5.46 23.22
C PRO A 178 -23.83 -5.29 22.38
N GLY A 179 -24.96 -5.22 23.02
CA GLY A 179 -26.26 -5.00 22.36
C GLY A 179 -26.35 -3.63 21.68
N ASP A 180 -27.27 -3.49 20.72
CA ASP A 180 -27.51 -2.23 19.99
C ASP A 180 -27.81 -1.06 20.91
N VAL A 181 -28.58 -1.31 21.99
CA VAL A 181 -28.97 -0.28 22.97
C VAL A 181 -27.76 0.26 23.74
N ASP A 182 -26.83 -0.62 24.14
CA ASP A 182 -25.64 -0.21 24.89
C ASP A 182 -24.70 0.57 23.99
N ARG A 183 -24.55 0.15 22.73
CA ARG A 183 -23.78 0.86 21.72
C ARG A 183 -24.35 2.24 21.41
N LEU A 184 -25.69 2.34 21.29
CA LEU A 184 -26.37 3.61 21.06
C LEU A 184 -26.22 4.55 22.26
N ARG A 185 -26.38 4.05 23.52
CA ARG A 185 -26.19 4.84 24.73
C ARG A 185 -24.74 5.37 24.81
N SER A 186 -23.75 4.55 24.53
CA SER A 186 -22.34 4.98 24.49
C SER A 186 -22.12 6.07 23.46
N ALA A 187 -22.71 5.92 22.24
CA ALA A 187 -22.59 6.88 21.16
C ALA A 187 -23.25 8.24 21.53
N LEU A 188 -24.43 8.23 22.06
CA LEU A 188 -25.14 9.46 22.48
C LEU A 188 -24.34 10.22 23.54
N GLY A 189 -23.73 9.52 24.50
CA GLY A 189 -22.88 10.14 25.53
C GLY A 189 -21.63 10.84 24.96
N SER A 190 -21.17 10.47 23.77
CA SER A 190 -19.96 11.04 23.13
C SER A 190 -20.22 12.20 22.16
N LEU A 191 -21.48 12.45 21.77
CA LEU A 191 -21.88 13.50 20.82
C LEU A 191 -21.36 14.91 21.17
N PRO A 192 -21.44 15.39 22.45
CA PRO A 192 -20.93 16.71 22.77
C PRO A 192 -19.44 16.89 22.46
N GLY A 193 -18.63 15.85 22.66
CA GLY A 193 -17.21 15.90 22.34
C GLY A 193 -16.88 15.83 20.84
N GLN A 194 -17.81 15.35 20.01
CA GLN A 194 -17.61 15.29 18.54
C GLN A 194 -17.77 16.67 17.90
N THR A 195 -18.80 17.42 18.27
CA THR A 195 -19.03 18.78 17.73
C THR A 195 -17.87 19.70 18.02
N ASP A 196 -17.31 19.62 19.23
CA ASP A 196 -16.14 20.40 19.62
C ASP A 196 -14.87 19.98 18.86
N ARG A 197 -14.69 18.70 18.57
CA ARG A 197 -13.61 18.20 17.71
C ARG A 197 -13.71 18.73 16.28
N VAL A 198 -14.90 18.70 15.68
CA VAL A 198 -15.14 19.24 14.31
C VAL A 198 -14.79 20.73 14.26
N ALA A 199 -15.28 21.52 15.22
CA ALA A 199 -15.02 22.95 15.27
C ALA A 199 -13.52 23.28 15.40
N ARG A 200 -12.80 22.56 16.27
CA ARG A 200 -11.33 22.71 16.43
C ARG A 200 -10.58 22.30 15.17
N THR A 201 -10.99 21.23 14.51
CA THR A 201 -10.36 20.74 13.28
C THR A 201 -10.56 21.73 12.13
N LEU A 202 -11.76 22.29 11.97
CA LEU A 202 -12.03 23.35 10.99
C LEU A 202 -11.13 24.58 11.23
N GLY A 203 -11.04 25.05 12.48
CA GLY A 203 -10.20 26.18 12.84
C GLY A 203 -8.70 25.94 12.59
N THR A 204 -8.23 24.70 12.79
CA THR A 204 -6.85 24.31 12.49
C THR A 204 -6.63 24.24 10.99
N THR A 205 -7.55 23.67 10.22
CA THR A 205 -7.48 23.59 8.76
C THR A 205 -7.37 24.95 8.12
N VAL A 206 -8.22 25.91 8.53
CA VAL A 206 -8.18 27.27 7.99
C VAL A 206 -6.83 27.94 8.28
N ARG A 207 -6.29 27.76 9.48
CA ARG A 207 -4.95 28.30 9.85
C ARG A 207 -3.84 27.65 9.00
N THR A 208 -3.88 26.34 8.85
CA THR A 208 -2.89 25.60 8.04
C THR A 208 -2.94 26.01 6.57
N VAL A 209 -4.12 26.10 5.96
CA VAL A 209 -4.29 26.54 4.58
C VAL A 209 -3.77 27.96 4.37
N ARG A 210 -4.05 28.88 5.30
CA ARG A 210 -3.50 30.25 5.26
C ARG A 210 -1.98 30.27 5.37
N SER A 211 -1.39 29.47 6.25
CA SER A 211 0.07 29.41 6.41
C SER A 211 0.78 28.82 5.18
N LEU A 212 0.17 27.82 4.51
CA LEU A 212 0.68 27.26 3.25
C LEU A 212 0.57 28.25 2.10
N SER A 213 -0.53 29.00 2.00
CA SER A 213 -0.73 30.01 0.96
C SER A 213 0.23 31.19 1.06
N SER A 214 0.67 31.56 2.27
CA SER A 214 1.63 32.63 2.47
C SER A 214 3.07 32.19 2.15
N ARG A 215 3.43 30.92 2.35
CA ARG A 215 4.78 30.39 2.05
C ARG A 215 5.03 30.16 0.56
N ASN A 216 3.99 29.83 -0.23
CA ASN A 216 4.12 29.55 -1.67
C ASN A 216 4.52 30.77 -2.52
N ARG A 217 4.66 31.97 -1.96
CA ARG A 217 5.03 33.18 -2.73
C ARG A 217 6.52 33.44 -2.83
N ASP A 218 7.35 32.78 -2.01
CA ASP A 218 8.75 33.21 -1.83
C ASP A 218 9.85 32.24 -2.29
N VAL A 219 9.53 31.06 -2.88
CA VAL A 219 10.57 30.07 -3.23
C VAL A 219 10.45 29.58 -4.66
N GLN A 220 11.40 29.93 -5.48
CA GLN A 220 11.57 29.42 -6.85
C GLN A 220 12.13 27.99 -6.83
N GLY A 221 11.36 27.03 -7.35
CA GLY A 221 11.92 25.90 -8.08
C GLY A 221 12.04 24.51 -7.44
N THR A 222 11.90 24.30 -6.12
CA THR A 222 12.07 22.97 -5.49
C THR A 222 11.06 22.62 -4.40
N LEU A 223 9.92 23.30 -4.39
CA LEU A 223 8.88 23.04 -3.40
C LEU A 223 8.08 21.76 -3.74
N PRO A 224 7.68 20.98 -2.70
CA PRO A 224 6.73 19.88 -2.90
C PRO A 224 5.44 20.40 -3.54
N PRO A 225 4.83 19.63 -4.44
CA PRO A 225 3.55 19.99 -5.04
C PRO A 225 2.49 20.20 -3.97
N SER A 226 1.68 21.24 -4.11
CA SER A 226 0.52 21.43 -3.23
C SER A 226 -0.59 20.43 -3.59
N PRO A 227 -1.45 20.04 -2.63
CA PRO A 227 -2.61 19.20 -2.91
C PRO A 227 -3.47 19.76 -4.05
N PHE A 228 -4.01 18.90 -4.89
CA PHE A 228 -4.86 19.23 -6.05
C PHE A 228 -4.17 20.07 -7.15
N GLN A 229 -2.84 20.02 -7.21
CA GLN A 229 -2.06 20.62 -8.30
C GLN A 229 -1.53 19.58 -9.31
N ALA A 230 -1.77 18.31 -9.09
CA ALA A 230 -1.42 17.26 -10.03
C ALA A 230 -2.14 17.49 -11.38
N PRO A 231 -1.46 17.29 -12.52
CA PRO A 231 -2.10 17.42 -13.84
C PRO A 231 -3.19 16.35 -14.00
N ARG A 232 -4.24 16.67 -14.73
CA ARG A 232 -5.26 15.70 -15.09
C ARG A 232 -4.75 14.82 -16.22
N THR A 233 -4.89 13.51 -16.05
CA THR A 233 -4.50 12.52 -17.05
C THR A 233 -5.57 11.46 -17.23
N SER A 234 -5.44 10.62 -18.28
CA SER A 234 -6.38 9.53 -18.55
C SER A 234 -6.51 8.54 -17.41
N ILE A 235 -5.46 8.36 -16.56
CA ILE A 235 -5.49 7.47 -15.40
C ILE A 235 -6.07 8.12 -14.13
N ASN A 236 -6.46 9.41 -14.20
CA ASN A 236 -6.94 10.17 -13.04
C ASN A 236 -8.41 10.53 -13.18
N ARG A 237 -9.27 9.53 -13.20
CA ARG A 237 -10.73 9.66 -13.30
C ARG A 237 -11.41 8.85 -12.20
N ALA A 238 -12.75 8.92 -12.15
CA ALA A 238 -13.54 8.02 -11.33
C ALA A 238 -13.25 6.56 -11.71
N ILE A 239 -12.97 5.74 -10.70
CA ILE A 239 -12.61 4.32 -10.89
C ILE A 239 -13.87 3.42 -10.93
N SER A 240 -13.74 2.24 -11.52
CA SER A 240 -14.72 1.15 -11.41
C SER A 240 -14.30 0.15 -10.33
N ALA A 241 -15.10 -0.87 -10.09
CA ALA A 241 -14.74 -1.97 -9.20
C ALA A 241 -13.69 -2.91 -9.81
N HIS A 242 -13.57 -2.98 -11.15
CA HIS A 242 -12.66 -3.90 -11.83
C HIS A 242 -11.19 -3.56 -11.61
N ARG A 243 -10.39 -4.58 -11.34
CA ARG A 243 -8.96 -4.44 -11.05
C ARG A 243 -8.10 -5.20 -12.03
N ARG A 244 -7.04 -4.55 -12.45
CA ARG A 244 -5.91 -5.16 -13.13
C ARG A 244 -4.75 -5.21 -12.15
N VAL A 245 -4.03 -6.34 -12.14
CA VAL A 245 -2.79 -6.49 -11.37
C VAL A 245 -1.68 -6.88 -12.33
N HIS A 246 -0.48 -6.37 -12.10
CA HIS A 246 0.74 -6.77 -12.76
C HIS A 246 1.84 -6.99 -11.74
N LEU A 247 2.60 -8.06 -11.91
CA LEU A 247 3.69 -8.49 -11.04
C LEU A 247 4.99 -8.43 -11.83
N ALA A 248 6.00 -7.75 -11.32
CA ALA A 248 7.29 -7.63 -11.96
C ALA A 248 8.43 -7.69 -10.92
N GLU A 249 9.65 -7.91 -11.38
CA GLU A 249 10.84 -8.03 -10.55
C GLU A 249 11.96 -7.15 -11.10
N ALA A 250 12.84 -6.71 -10.21
CA ALA A 250 14.05 -6.01 -10.55
C ALA A 250 15.19 -6.39 -9.59
N PRO A 251 16.44 -6.53 -10.03
CA PRO A 251 17.57 -6.80 -9.15
C PRO A 251 17.81 -5.62 -8.19
N LEU A 252 17.86 -5.87 -6.89
CA LEU A 252 18.22 -4.83 -5.92
C LEU A 252 19.68 -4.38 -6.10
N ALA A 253 20.54 -5.24 -6.64
CA ALA A 253 21.92 -4.91 -6.97
C ALA A 253 22.00 -3.76 -8.00
N ASP A 254 21.14 -3.76 -9.01
CA ASP A 254 21.07 -2.71 -10.02
C ASP A 254 20.63 -1.38 -9.42
N VAL A 255 19.66 -1.42 -8.50
CA VAL A 255 19.21 -0.23 -7.77
C VAL A 255 20.34 0.33 -6.89
N ARG A 256 21.07 -0.54 -6.17
CA ARG A 256 22.24 -0.14 -5.38
C ARG A 256 23.34 0.45 -6.27
N ARG A 257 23.63 -0.16 -7.42
CA ARG A 257 24.56 0.36 -8.41
C ARG A 257 24.21 1.79 -8.82
N VAL A 258 22.94 2.05 -9.08
CA VAL A 258 22.44 3.39 -9.41
C VAL A 258 22.66 4.36 -8.25
N THR A 259 22.31 3.97 -7.00
CA THR A 259 22.49 4.83 -5.84
C THR A 259 23.94 5.15 -5.53
N ASP A 260 24.86 4.20 -5.72
CA ASP A 260 26.28 4.36 -5.45
C ASP A 260 26.94 5.34 -6.43
N VAL A 261 26.54 5.35 -7.70
CA VAL A 261 27.14 6.17 -8.75
C VAL A 261 26.40 7.49 -8.98
N LEU A 262 25.07 7.45 -9.04
CA LEU A 262 24.24 8.62 -9.36
C LEU A 262 23.72 9.34 -8.12
N GLY A 263 23.83 8.71 -6.95
CA GLY A 263 23.31 9.21 -5.67
C GLY A 263 21.83 8.93 -5.47
N GLY A 264 21.29 9.40 -4.35
CA GLY A 264 19.91 9.15 -3.94
C GLY A 264 19.75 7.91 -3.06
N THR A 265 18.52 7.54 -2.80
CA THR A 265 18.14 6.36 -2.01
C THR A 265 17.40 5.34 -2.89
N VAL A 266 17.26 4.10 -2.40
CA VAL A 266 16.44 3.08 -3.07
C VAL A 266 15.04 3.62 -3.40
N ASN A 267 14.42 4.36 -2.47
CA ASN A 267 13.12 4.97 -2.72
C ASN A 267 13.13 5.99 -3.87
N ASP A 268 14.20 6.78 -3.99
CA ASP A 268 14.33 7.77 -5.07
C ASP A 268 14.48 7.08 -6.42
N VAL A 269 15.21 5.96 -6.47
CA VAL A 269 15.33 5.14 -7.69
C VAL A 269 14.00 4.51 -8.07
N VAL A 270 13.23 3.97 -7.11
CA VAL A 270 11.87 3.46 -7.36
C VAL A 270 10.98 4.55 -7.94
N LEU A 271 11.00 5.75 -7.38
CA LEU A 271 10.26 6.89 -7.93
C LEU A 271 10.72 7.28 -9.34
N ALA A 272 12.03 7.19 -9.62
CA ALA A 272 12.59 7.45 -10.96
C ALA A 272 12.19 6.36 -11.97
N MET A 273 12.08 5.09 -11.55
CA MET A 273 11.54 3.99 -12.36
C MET A 273 10.08 4.27 -12.75
N VAL A 274 9.23 4.63 -11.77
CA VAL A 274 7.82 5.00 -12.00
C VAL A 274 7.73 6.21 -12.93
N ALA A 275 8.56 7.23 -12.71
CA ALA A 275 8.59 8.44 -13.51
C ALA A 275 8.96 8.17 -14.98
N GLY A 276 9.99 7.34 -15.22
CA GLY A 276 10.42 6.92 -16.55
C GLY A 276 9.34 6.13 -17.28
N SER A 277 8.77 5.16 -16.58
CA SER A 277 7.68 4.33 -17.10
C SER A 277 6.45 5.16 -17.49
N LEU A 278 5.94 6.00 -16.59
CA LEU A 278 4.76 6.83 -16.86
C LEU A 278 5.03 7.84 -17.99
N ARG A 279 6.24 8.42 -18.06
CA ARG A 279 6.63 9.28 -19.18
C ARG A 279 6.50 8.53 -20.53
N ALA A 280 7.06 7.32 -20.61
CA ALA A 280 6.98 6.49 -21.81
C ALA A 280 5.54 6.07 -22.14
N PHE A 281 4.76 5.69 -21.12
CA PHE A 281 3.37 5.28 -21.23
C PHE A 281 2.49 6.39 -21.83
N PHE A 282 2.59 7.62 -21.34
CA PHE A 282 1.81 8.75 -21.86
C PHE A 282 2.31 9.21 -23.23
N ALA A 283 3.63 9.15 -23.48
CA ALA A 283 4.19 9.45 -24.81
C ALA A 283 3.68 8.48 -25.89
N ALA A 284 3.65 7.17 -25.59
CA ALA A 284 3.11 6.15 -26.49
C ALA A 284 1.60 6.34 -26.80
N ARG A 285 0.87 6.95 -25.89
CA ARG A 285 -0.56 7.27 -26.05
C ARG A 285 -0.83 8.64 -26.69
N HIS A 286 0.22 9.35 -27.08
CA HIS A 286 0.12 10.73 -27.59
C HIS A 286 -0.62 11.68 -26.62
N GLU A 287 -0.51 11.43 -25.32
CA GLU A 287 -1.06 12.25 -24.24
C GLU A 287 0.06 13.13 -23.65
N PRO A 288 0.16 14.40 -24.06
CA PRO A 288 1.22 15.27 -23.61
C PRO A 288 1.06 15.63 -22.14
N LEU A 289 2.16 15.56 -21.38
CA LEU A 289 2.19 15.97 -19.98
C LEU A 289 2.59 17.45 -19.91
N GLU A 290 1.60 18.33 -19.72
CA GLU A 290 1.83 19.79 -19.58
C GLU A 290 2.67 20.14 -18.34
N ARG A 291 2.58 19.33 -17.30
CA ARG A 291 3.32 19.45 -16.03
C ARG A 291 3.78 18.09 -15.57
N SER A 292 4.80 18.08 -14.71
CA SER A 292 5.27 16.85 -14.09
C SER A 292 4.17 16.19 -13.27
N LEU A 293 4.09 14.86 -13.35
CA LEU A 293 3.21 14.05 -12.53
C LEU A 293 3.60 14.11 -11.06
N VAL A 294 2.63 13.90 -10.19
CA VAL A 294 2.78 13.92 -8.73
C VAL A 294 2.51 12.53 -8.17
N ALA A 295 3.45 12.00 -7.41
CA ALA A 295 3.28 10.80 -6.63
C ALA A 295 2.85 11.12 -5.18
N LEU A 296 1.93 10.32 -4.63
CA LEU A 296 1.70 10.23 -3.20
C LEU A 296 2.54 9.09 -2.66
N VAL A 297 3.43 9.42 -1.72
CA VAL A 297 4.37 8.46 -1.11
C VAL A 297 4.03 8.33 0.37
N PRO A 298 3.52 7.18 0.81
CA PRO A 298 3.31 6.90 2.23
C PRO A 298 4.65 6.92 2.99
N VAL A 299 4.65 7.51 4.18
CA VAL A 299 5.84 7.58 5.05
C VAL A 299 5.44 7.15 6.45
N SER A 300 6.18 6.22 7.04
CA SER A 300 6.02 5.88 8.44
C SER A 300 6.58 7.01 9.30
N VAL A 301 5.77 7.57 10.21
CA VAL A 301 6.17 8.61 11.16
C VAL A 301 6.36 8.04 12.58
N ARG A 302 6.51 6.73 12.72
CA ARG A 302 6.81 6.09 14.01
C ARG A 302 8.22 6.48 14.47
N ARG A 303 8.33 7.00 15.69
CA ARG A 303 9.62 7.17 16.38
C ARG A 303 10.12 5.80 16.83
N GLU A 304 11.44 5.62 16.97
CA GLU A 304 12.02 4.35 17.42
C GLU A 304 11.48 3.88 18.78
N GLU A 305 11.14 4.81 19.66
CA GLU A 305 10.55 4.58 20.98
C GLU A 305 9.09 4.06 20.93
N GLU A 306 8.44 4.17 19.79
CA GLU A 306 7.03 3.80 19.56
C GLU A 306 6.88 2.47 18.80
N ARG A 307 7.98 1.75 18.55
CA ARG A 307 7.94 0.40 17.97
C ARG A 307 7.25 -0.53 18.95
N GLY A 308 6.13 -1.12 18.54
CA GLY A 308 5.31 -2.03 19.37
C GLY A 308 4.06 -1.38 19.99
N THR A 309 3.77 -0.08 19.75
CA THR A 309 2.51 0.52 20.17
C THR A 309 1.46 0.43 19.07
N LEU A 310 0.23 0.04 19.45
CA LEU A 310 -0.93 -0.03 18.55
C LEU A 310 -1.32 1.37 18.07
N GLY A 311 -1.54 1.55 16.78
CA GLY A 311 -2.11 2.76 16.18
C GLY A 311 -1.50 3.13 14.84
N ASN A 312 -2.35 3.52 13.89
CA ASN A 312 -1.97 3.94 12.55
C ASN A 312 -1.30 5.32 12.59
N ARG A 313 0.00 5.38 12.29
CA ARG A 313 0.77 6.61 12.14
C ARG A 313 1.45 6.67 10.76
N VAL A 314 0.65 6.45 9.73
CA VAL A 314 1.08 6.65 8.35
C VAL A 314 0.79 8.10 7.97
N SER A 315 1.79 8.77 7.49
CA SER A 315 1.67 10.03 6.81
C SER A 315 1.94 9.85 5.33
N ALA A 316 1.62 10.84 4.52
CA ALA A 316 1.89 10.81 3.10
C ALA A 316 2.52 12.13 2.66
N MET A 317 3.48 12.05 1.77
CA MET A 317 4.07 13.21 1.13
C MET A 317 3.76 13.22 -0.36
N LEU A 318 3.61 14.40 -0.94
CA LEU A 318 3.49 14.61 -2.37
C LEU A 318 4.86 14.91 -2.96
N VAL A 319 5.22 14.18 -4.02
CA VAL A 319 6.54 14.29 -4.67
C VAL A 319 6.34 14.49 -6.17
N SER A 320 7.02 15.46 -6.76
CA SER A 320 7.07 15.63 -8.21
C SER A 320 7.93 14.51 -8.82
N LEU A 321 7.39 13.82 -9.82
CA LEU A 321 8.09 12.76 -10.56
C LEU A 321 9.01 13.31 -11.65
N ALA A 322 9.11 14.61 -11.83
CA ALA A 322 9.95 15.27 -12.85
C ALA A 322 9.78 14.65 -14.27
N THR A 323 8.57 14.21 -14.62
CA THR A 323 8.28 13.51 -15.88
C THR A 323 8.52 14.35 -17.14
N GLY A 324 8.66 15.68 -17.03
CA GLY A 324 9.08 16.54 -18.12
C GLY A 324 10.56 16.45 -18.49
N VAL A 325 11.38 15.81 -17.63
CA VAL A 325 12.84 15.72 -17.81
C VAL A 325 13.19 14.43 -18.53
N GLU A 326 13.90 14.54 -19.69
CA GLU A 326 14.26 13.36 -20.51
C GLU A 326 15.41 12.56 -19.93
N ASP A 327 16.48 13.24 -19.50
CA ASP A 327 17.68 12.60 -18.95
C ASP A 327 17.32 11.84 -17.65
N PRO A 328 17.52 10.51 -17.59
CA PRO A 328 17.20 9.69 -16.42
C PRO A 328 17.94 10.13 -15.16
N ALA A 329 19.21 10.50 -15.26
CA ALA A 329 20.01 10.92 -14.11
C ALA A 329 19.62 12.31 -13.61
N ALA A 330 19.29 13.25 -14.51
CA ALA A 330 18.76 14.56 -14.10
C ALA A 330 17.40 14.40 -13.43
N ARG A 331 16.54 13.52 -13.94
CA ARG A 331 15.25 13.20 -13.36
C ARG A 331 15.40 12.61 -11.95
N LEU A 332 16.31 11.64 -11.75
CA LEU A 332 16.61 11.07 -10.43
C LEU A 332 17.07 12.15 -9.45
N ARG A 333 18.01 13.05 -9.85
CA ARG A 333 18.49 14.13 -8.99
C ARG A 333 17.36 15.08 -8.54
N LEU A 334 16.46 15.44 -9.46
CA LEU A 334 15.32 16.31 -9.14
C LEU A 334 14.32 15.62 -8.20
N ILE A 335 14.05 14.32 -8.42
CA ILE A 335 13.20 13.52 -7.53
C ILE A 335 13.82 13.45 -6.13
N SER A 336 15.12 13.14 -6.03
CA SER A 336 15.83 13.06 -4.73
C SER A 336 15.81 14.39 -3.98
N ALA A 337 15.99 15.51 -4.68
CA ALA A 337 15.89 16.84 -4.09
C ALA A 337 14.45 17.12 -3.60
N GLY A 338 13.44 16.78 -4.40
CA GLY A 338 12.03 16.93 -4.05
C GLY A 338 11.62 16.08 -2.85
N VAL A 339 12.07 14.81 -2.77
CA VAL A 339 11.83 13.92 -1.62
C VAL A 339 12.44 14.50 -0.35
N ARG A 340 13.66 15.02 -0.41
CA ARG A 340 14.35 15.64 0.73
C ARG A 340 13.58 16.86 1.23
N SER A 341 13.22 17.79 0.32
CA SER A 341 12.41 18.95 0.65
C SER A 341 11.04 18.58 1.23
N ALA A 342 10.38 17.56 0.68
CA ALA A 342 9.11 17.06 1.19
C ALA A 342 9.23 16.48 2.60
N LYS A 343 10.31 15.74 2.91
CA LYS A 343 10.58 15.23 4.26
C LYS A 343 10.81 16.34 5.27
N GLU A 344 11.57 17.36 4.92
CA GLU A 344 11.84 18.53 5.78
C GLU A 344 10.56 19.32 6.09
N GLN A 345 9.69 19.50 5.10
CA GLN A 345 8.40 20.18 5.29
C GLN A 345 7.37 19.30 6.00
N HIS A 346 7.40 17.99 5.75
CA HIS A 346 6.44 17.04 6.33
C HIS A 346 6.60 16.89 7.84
N ALA A 347 7.81 17.01 8.37
CA ALA A 347 8.06 17.02 9.80
C ALA A 347 7.27 18.13 10.55
N THR A 348 6.64 19.05 9.81
CA THR A 348 6.07 20.27 10.39
C THR A 348 4.52 20.38 10.32
N VAL A 349 3.78 19.75 9.39
CA VAL A 349 2.38 20.20 9.18
C VAL A 349 1.34 19.14 8.73
N ALA A 350 1.67 18.10 7.97
CA ALA A 350 0.64 17.37 7.23
C ALA A 350 0.03 16.13 7.93
N SER A 351 0.78 15.42 8.76
CA SER A 351 0.33 14.19 9.41
C SER A 351 -0.83 14.40 10.37
N ASP A 352 -0.80 15.51 11.10
CA ASP A 352 -1.79 15.82 12.13
C ASP A 352 -3.17 16.20 11.54
N LEU A 353 -3.21 16.84 10.37
CA LEU A 353 -4.45 17.36 9.81
C LEU A 353 -5.35 16.25 9.26
N TYR A 354 -4.76 15.29 8.54
CA TYR A 354 -5.51 14.15 8.01
C TYR A 354 -6.08 13.28 9.14
N ALA A 355 -5.26 12.96 10.15
CA ALA A 355 -5.68 12.21 11.32
C ALA A 355 -6.79 12.94 12.10
N ARG A 356 -6.70 14.26 12.24
CA ARG A 356 -7.74 15.07 12.92
C ARG A 356 -9.06 15.07 12.15
N TRP A 357 -9.05 15.17 10.83
CA TRP A 357 -10.26 15.07 10.02
C TRP A 357 -10.87 13.68 10.09
N ALA A 358 -10.04 12.65 10.02
CA ALA A 358 -10.46 11.27 10.18
C ALA A 358 -11.16 11.02 11.54
N GLN A 359 -10.67 11.66 12.61
CA GLN A 359 -11.28 11.57 13.94
C GLN A 359 -12.50 12.48 14.14
N ALA A 360 -12.60 13.57 13.40
CA ALA A 360 -13.65 14.57 13.59
C ALA A 360 -14.94 14.22 12.86
N LEU A 361 -14.88 13.56 11.70
CA LEU A 361 -16.04 13.21 10.89
C LEU A 361 -16.76 11.98 11.46
N ALA A 362 -18.06 12.12 11.74
CA ALA A 362 -18.89 10.95 12.04
C ALA A 362 -18.90 10.01 10.83
N PRO A 363 -18.71 8.68 11.00
CA PRO A 363 -18.64 7.71 9.89
C PRO A 363 -19.83 7.80 8.94
N ALA A 364 -21.03 7.99 9.44
CA ALA A 364 -22.24 8.16 8.61
C ALA A 364 -22.14 9.36 7.65
N VAL A 365 -21.52 10.45 8.07
CA VAL A 365 -21.32 11.64 7.23
C VAL A 365 -20.25 11.35 6.20
N ALA A 366 -19.11 10.79 6.62
CA ALA A 366 -18.00 10.45 5.72
C ALA A 366 -18.44 9.47 4.62
N THR A 367 -19.16 8.40 4.97
CA THR A 367 -19.68 7.41 4.03
C THR A 367 -20.69 8.01 3.05
N ARG A 368 -21.60 8.85 3.50
CA ARG A 368 -22.58 9.50 2.62
C ARG A 368 -21.91 10.47 1.65
N VAL A 369 -20.96 11.25 2.13
CA VAL A 369 -20.19 12.18 1.30
C VAL A 369 -19.37 11.40 0.27
N SER A 370 -18.64 10.36 0.69
CA SER A 370 -17.86 9.51 -0.23
C SER A 370 -18.74 8.93 -1.34
N ARG A 371 -19.86 8.30 -0.99
CA ARG A 371 -20.81 7.75 -1.97
C ARG A 371 -21.38 8.80 -2.90
N LEU A 372 -21.71 9.99 -2.40
CA LEU A 372 -22.22 11.08 -3.23
C LEU A 372 -21.18 11.55 -4.23
N LEU A 373 -19.93 11.75 -3.80
CA LEU A 373 -18.82 12.15 -4.66
C LEU A 373 -18.56 11.12 -5.76
N THR A 374 -18.57 9.83 -5.41
CA THR A 374 -18.42 8.72 -6.37
C THR A 374 -19.58 8.69 -7.36
N ASN A 375 -20.84 8.74 -6.89
CA ASN A 375 -22.02 8.68 -7.75
C ASN A 375 -22.13 9.87 -8.72
N LEU A 376 -21.71 11.06 -8.27
CA LEU A 376 -21.66 12.26 -9.11
C LEU A 376 -20.42 12.33 -10.00
N ARG A 377 -19.53 11.31 -9.93
CA ARG A 377 -18.27 11.28 -10.68
C ARG A 377 -17.46 12.57 -10.54
N VAL A 378 -17.44 13.14 -9.34
CA VAL A 378 -16.78 14.43 -9.09
C VAL A 378 -15.31 14.40 -9.48
N PHE A 379 -14.67 13.23 -9.33
CA PHE A 379 -13.26 13.01 -9.67
C PHE A 379 -12.96 13.08 -11.18
N ASP A 380 -13.99 13.03 -12.04
CA ASP A 380 -13.82 13.31 -13.47
C ASP A 380 -13.67 14.82 -13.78
N HIS A 381 -13.97 15.69 -12.81
CA HIS A 381 -14.07 17.14 -13.02
C HIS A 381 -13.09 17.98 -12.19
N VAL A 382 -12.62 17.44 -11.07
CA VAL A 382 -11.65 18.14 -10.18
C VAL A 382 -10.21 17.71 -10.46
N PRO A 383 -9.21 18.57 -10.21
CA PRO A 383 -7.82 18.15 -10.25
C PRO A 383 -7.55 17.04 -9.24
N PRO A 384 -6.77 15.99 -9.59
CA PRO A 384 -6.46 14.91 -8.67
C PRO A 384 -5.54 15.39 -7.54
N LEU A 385 -5.61 14.72 -6.38
CA LEU A 385 -4.68 14.93 -5.28
C LEU A 385 -3.24 14.57 -5.69
N CYS A 386 -3.10 13.47 -6.41
CA CYS A 386 -1.87 12.95 -6.99
C CYS A 386 -2.21 12.14 -8.25
N ASN A 387 -1.21 11.79 -9.04
CA ASN A 387 -1.41 10.98 -10.24
C ASN A 387 -1.29 9.48 -9.96
N VAL A 388 -0.43 9.10 -9.03
CA VAL A 388 -0.12 7.72 -8.68
C VAL A 388 0.25 7.61 -7.21
N VAL A 389 -0.08 6.48 -6.58
CA VAL A 389 0.47 6.12 -5.27
C VAL A 389 1.71 5.26 -5.47
N VAL A 390 2.81 5.60 -4.78
CA VAL A 390 4.05 4.81 -4.83
C VAL A 390 4.48 4.50 -3.40
N SER A 391 4.45 3.21 -3.05
CA SER A 391 4.87 2.72 -1.73
C SER A 391 6.11 1.85 -1.88
N ASN A 392 7.09 2.01 -0.98
CA ASN A 392 8.27 1.17 -0.92
C ASN A 392 8.44 0.63 0.50
N ILE A 393 8.38 -0.70 0.63
CA ILE A 393 8.40 -1.41 1.90
C ILE A 393 9.68 -2.24 1.96
N PRO A 394 10.62 -1.98 2.88
CA PRO A 394 11.77 -2.84 3.07
C PRO A 394 11.34 -4.18 3.67
N GLY A 395 11.79 -5.27 3.07
CA GLY A 395 11.58 -6.62 3.58
C GLY A 395 12.85 -7.23 4.17
N PRO A 396 12.75 -8.44 4.74
CA PRO A 396 13.89 -9.12 5.37
C PRO A 396 14.87 -9.67 4.33
N ASP A 397 16.16 -9.64 4.70
CA ASP A 397 17.25 -10.26 3.93
C ASP A 397 17.50 -11.72 4.35
N VAL A 398 16.55 -12.34 5.05
CA VAL A 398 16.60 -13.73 5.48
C VAL A 398 15.47 -14.53 4.87
N PRO A 399 15.68 -15.83 4.56
CA PRO A 399 14.62 -16.65 4.00
C PRO A 399 13.47 -16.83 5.01
N LEU A 400 12.24 -16.81 4.49
CA LEU A 400 11.03 -17.07 5.25
C LEU A 400 10.38 -18.36 4.77
N TYR A 401 9.68 -19.02 5.67
CA TYR A 401 9.05 -20.32 5.41
C TYR A 401 7.59 -20.30 5.86
N LEU A 402 6.74 -21.02 5.13
CA LEU A 402 5.35 -21.28 5.46
C LEU A 402 5.07 -22.77 5.39
N ALA A 403 4.67 -23.38 6.49
CA ALA A 403 4.48 -24.84 6.58
C ALA A 403 5.69 -25.64 6.04
N GLY A 404 6.92 -25.14 6.27
CA GLY A 404 8.16 -25.73 5.79
C GLY A 404 8.58 -25.31 4.37
N ALA A 405 7.70 -24.79 3.54
CA ALA A 405 8.02 -24.34 2.19
C ALA A 405 8.70 -22.97 2.20
N ARG A 406 9.81 -22.88 1.47
CA ARG A 406 10.60 -21.66 1.35
C ARG A 406 9.88 -20.61 0.51
N MET A 407 9.76 -19.39 1.00
CA MET A 407 9.29 -18.27 0.20
C MET A 407 10.33 -17.88 -0.85
N VAL A 408 9.90 -17.77 -2.11
CA VAL A 408 10.76 -17.42 -3.25
C VAL A 408 10.44 -16.05 -3.82
N ALA A 409 9.20 -15.56 -3.66
CA ALA A 409 8.80 -14.23 -4.11
C ALA A 409 7.70 -13.64 -3.21
N MET A 410 7.65 -12.30 -3.13
CA MET A 410 6.58 -11.57 -2.44
C MET A 410 6.24 -10.26 -3.15
N TYR A 411 5.09 -10.22 -3.81
CA TYR A 411 4.59 -9.01 -4.48
C TYR A 411 3.52 -8.33 -3.63
N PRO A 412 3.76 -7.09 -3.18
CA PRO A 412 2.75 -6.31 -2.47
C PRO A 412 1.78 -5.67 -3.47
N VAL A 413 0.50 -5.62 -3.14
CA VAL A 413 -0.54 -5.02 -3.98
C VAL A 413 -1.33 -4.02 -3.15
N GLY A 414 -1.05 -2.73 -3.36
CA GLY A 414 -1.75 -1.62 -2.69
C GLY A 414 -3.03 -1.22 -3.42
N PRO A 415 -4.03 -0.63 -2.73
CA PRO A 415 -5.30 -0.25 -3.33
C PRO A 415 -5.18 0.98 -4.23
N VAL A 416 -6.02 1.05 -5.26
CA VAL A 416 -6.31 2.28 -6.00
C VAL A 416 -7.38 3.09 -5.27
N ALA A 417 -7.46 4.39 -5.56
CA ALA A 417 -8.41 5.31 -4.96
C ALA A 417 -9.14 6.14 -6.01
N GLU A 418 -10.26 6.76 -5.63
CA GLU A 418 -11.00 7.66 -6.51
C GLU A 418 -10.10 8.79 -7.03
N GLY A 419 -10.05 8.96 -8.33
CA GLY A 419 -9.15 9.92 -9.00
C GLY A 419 -7.69 9.47 -9.11
N VAL A 420 -7.33 8.26 -8.63
CA VAL A 420 -5.97 7.70 -8.67
C VAL A 420 -6.04 6.24 -9.13
N GLY A 421 -6.08 6.06 -10.45
CA GLY A 421 -6.33 4.75 -11.07
C GLY A 421 -5.14 3.79 -11.06
N VAL A 422 -3.97 4.17 -10.55
CA VAL A 422 -2.77 3.32 -10.47
C VAL A 422 -2.11 3.42 -9.10
N ASN A 423 -1.77 2.26 -8.54
CA ASN A 423 -0.94 2.10 -7.36
C ASN A 423 0.26 1.23 -7.70
N VAL A 424 1.43 1.64 -7.28
CA VAL A 424 2.69 0.88 -7.37
C VAL A 424 3.20 0.66 -5.97
N THR A 425 3.31 -0.59 -5.57
CA THR A 425 3.91 -0.96 -4.28
C THR A 425 5.10 -1.89 -4.52
N VAL A 426 6.20 -1.61 -3.84
CA VAL A 426 7.46 -2.33 -4.00
C VAL A 426 7.88 -2.93 -2.66
N PHE A 427 8.42 -4.14 -2.71
CA PHE A 427 8.93 -4.87 -1.56
C PHE A 427 10.30 -5.47 -1.89
N SER A 428 11.29 -5.29 -1.01
CA SER A 428 12.59 -5.92 -1.18
C SER A 428 12.67 -7.23 -0.39
N TYR A 429 13.14 -8.31 -1.05
CA TYR A 429 13.32 -9.60 -0.39
C TYR A 429 14.47 -10.36 -1.05
N LEU A 430 15.44 -10.82 -0.25
CA LEU A 430 16.59 -11.63 -0.67
C LEU A 430 17.29 -11.12 -1.95
N GLY A 431 17.55 -9.82 -2.02
CA GLY A 431 18.29 -9.21 -3.14
C GLY A 431 17.44 -8.89 -4.38
N THR A 432 16.14 -9.08 -4.33
CA THR A 432 15.21 -8.74 -5.41
C THR A 432 14.20 -7.68 -4.94
N LEU A 433 13.86 -6.74 -5.82
CA LEU A 433 12.71 -5.87 -5.67
C LEU A 433 11.51 -6.48 -6.39
N TYR A 434 10.47 -6.76 -5.65
CA TYR A 434 9.19 -7.24 -6.15
C TYR A 434 8.24 -6.06 -6.31
N LEU A 435 7.72 -5.88 -7.52
CA LEU A 435 6.85 -4.77 -7.88
C LEU A 435 5.44 -5.31 -8.08
N GLY A 436 4.52 -4.86 -7.25
CA GLY A 436 3.10 -5.12 -7.42
C GLY A 436 2.39 -3.85 -7.88
N LEU A 437 1.78 -3.91 -9.05
CA LEU A 437 1.00 -2.84 -9.61
C LEU A 437 -0.47 -3.20 -9.56
N GLN A 438 -1.31 -2.29 -9.11
CA GLN A 438 -2.77 -2.39 -9.21
C GLN A 438 -3.30 -1.21 -10.00
N GLY A 439 -4.13 -1.51 -10.99
CA GLY A 439 -4.80 -0.52 -11.83
C GLY A 439 -6.33 -0.69 -11.83
N CYS A 440 -7.05 0.41 -12.05
CA CYS A 440 -8.44 0.33 -12.47
C CYS A 440 -8.49 -0.19 -13.91
N TRP A 441 -9.17 -1.32 -14.14
CA TRP A 441 -9.23 -1.96 -15.46
C TRP A 441 -9.70 -0.98 -16.56
N ASP A 442 -10.73 -0.20 -16.29
CA ASP A 442 -11.33 0.69 -17.28
C ASP A 442 -10.44 1.89 -17.64
N LEU A 443 -9.49 2.24 -16.78
CA LEU A 443 -8.56 3.34 -17.00
C LEU A 443 -7.22 2.88 -17.57
N VAL A 444 -6.75 1.70 -17.15
CA VAL A 444 -5.43 1.15 -17.50
C VAL A 444 -5.54 -0.36 -17.77
N PRO A 445 -6.20 -0.76 -18.88
CA PRO A 445 -6.34 -2.17 -19.22
C PRO A 445 -4.99 -2.84 -19.57
N ASP A 446 -4.00 -2.08 -19.96
CA ASP A 446 -2.64 -2.44 -20.32
C ASP A 446 -1.62 -2.07 -19.22
N LEU A 447 -1.97 -2.34 -17.95
CA LEU A 447 -1.14 -2.01 -16.78
C LEU A 447 0.27 -2.62 -16.86
N GLU A 448 0.43 -3.75 -17.55
CA GLU A 448 1.71 -4.40 -17.81
C GLU A 448 2.71 -3.52 -18.55
N VAL A 449 2.25 -2.59 -19.39
CA VAL A 449 3.12 -1.63 -20.09
C VAL A 449 3.83 -0.73 -19.06
N ILE A 450 3.11 -0.33 -18.01
CA ILE A 450 3.71 0.45 -16.91
C ILE A 450 4.73 -0.41 -16.14
N GLY A 451 4.39 -1.65 -15.83
CA GLY A 451 5.29 -2.55 -15.09
C GLY A 451 6.59 -2.84 -15.84
N HIS A 452 6.50 -3.23 -17.11
CA HIS A 452 7.68 -3.43 -17.97
C HIS A 452 8.49 -2.13 -18.13
N GLY A 453 7.82 -1.01 -18.36
CA GLY A 453 8.45 0.30 -18.46
C GLY A 453 9.22 0.72 -17.20
N MET A 454 8.84 0.23 -16.00
CA MET A 454 9.62 0.47 -14.78
C MET A 454 10.96 -0.26 -14.81
N VAL A 455 10.98 -1.50 -15.28
CA VAL A 455 12.22 -2.27 -15.43
C VAL A 455 13.12 -1.65 -16.50
N ASP A 456 12.54 -1.21 -17.63
CA ASP A 456 13.27 -0.50 -18.68
C ASP A 456 13.87 0.81 -18.17
N ALA A 457 13.13 1.57 -17.36
CA ALA A 457 13.64 2.81 -16.77
C ALA A 457 14.78 2.56 -15.77
N LEU A 458 14.79 1.44 -15.04
CA LEU A 458 15.94 1.02 -14.24
C LEU A 458 17.16 0.70 -15.13
N ASN A 459 16.96 -0.07 -16.20
CA ASN A 459 18.01 -0.39 -17.13
C ASN A 459 18.67 0.86 -17.74
N ASP A 460 17.88 1.91 -17.99
CA ASP A 460 18.42 3.18 -18.50
C ASP A 460 19.22 3.93 -17.43
N LEU A 461 18.80 3.88 -16.17
CA LEU A 461 19.58 4.42 -15.05
C LEU A 461 20.90 3.65 -14.84
N VAL A 462 20.90 2.33 -14.96
CA VAL A 462 22.10 1.50 -14.88
C VAL A 462 23.08 1.85 -15.99
N LYS A 463 22.60 1.94 -17.25
CA LYS A 463 23.44 2.37 -18.38
C LYS A 463 24.08 3.74 -18.15
N GLU A 464 23.32 4.65 -17.54
CA GLU A 464 23.84 5.99 -17.21
C GLU A 464 24.88 5.93 -16.08
N ALA A 465 24.65 5.10 -15.05
CA ALA A 465 25.62 4.86 -13.99
C ALA A 465 26.94 4.27 -14.57
N ASP A 466 26.83 3.27 -15.43
CA ASP A 466 28.00 2.64 -16.06
C ASP A 466 28.78 3.61 -16.96
N ARG A 467 28.10 4.53 -17.64
CA ARG A 467 28.77 5.58 -18.44
C ARG A 467 29.61 6.51 -17.57
N ARG A 468 29.10 6.87 -16.38
CA ARG A 468 29.79 7.80 -15.46
C ARG A 468 30.91 7.16 -14.67
N ASP A 469 30.80 5.87 -14.40
CA ASP A 469 31.82 5.11 -13.67
C ASP A 469 33.01 4.68 -14.57
N ARG A 470 32.91 4.82 -15.89
CA ARG A 470 34.04 4.55 -16.79
C ARG A 470 35.16 5.55 -16.52
N PRO A 471 36.39 5.07 -16.23
CA PRO A 471 37.51 5.96 -16.05
C PRO A 471 37.72 6.75 -17.37
N VAL A 472 37.79 8.07 -17.26
CA VAL A 472 38.17 8.92 -18.40
C VAL A 472 39.57 8.47 -18.85
N PRO A 473 39.72 8.01 -20.08
CA PRO A 473 41.02 7.57 -20.57
C PRO A 473 42.01 8.72 -20.37
N TRP A 474 43.16 8.47 -19.76
CA TRP A 474 44.17 9.49 -19.43
C TRP A 474 44.60 10.36 -20.64
N TRP A 475 44.39 9.87 -21.87
CA TRP A 475 44.67 10.62 -23.13
C TRP A 475 43.60 11.69 -23.47
N HIS A 476 42.49 11.77 -22.74
CA HIS A 476 41.52 12.85 -22.84
C HIS A 476 41.69 13.93 -21.75
N ALA A 477 42.64 13.76 -20.84
CA ALA A 477 43.07 14.82 -19.94
C ALA A 477 43.81 15.85 -20.76
N THR A 478 43.11 16.76 -21.42
CA THR A 478 43.66 17.92 -22.07
C THR A 478 44.47 18.68 -21.08
N VAL A 479 45.80 18.72 -21.28
CA VAL A 479 46.68 19.68 -20.66
C VAL A 479 46.13 21.04 -21.07
N ALA A 480 45.48 21.75 -20.13
CA ALA A 480 45.17 23.15 -20.36
C ALA A 480 46.48 23.95 -20.45
N PRO A 481 46.61 24.88 -21.38
CA PRO A 481 47.80 25.65 -21.61
C PRO A 481 48.16 26.58 -20.44
#